data_27c62fffe06453892d97f646b930e322
#
_entry.id   27c62fffe06453892d97f646b930e322
#
_cell.length_a   1.000
_cell.length_b   1.000
_cell.length_c   1.000
_cell.angle_alpha   90.00
_cell.angle_beta   90.00
_cell.angle_gamma   90.00
#
_symmetry.space_group_name_H-M   'P 1'
#
loop_
_entity.id
_entity.type
_entity.pdbx_description
1 polymer ?
#
loop_
_entity_poly.entity_id
_entity_poly.type
_entity_poly.pdbx_seq_one_letter_code
_entity_poly.pdbx_strand_id
1 'polypeptide(L)'
;MSVFEGRAWISNQGLVDVSIEVEKGYISSVKKTNFNPNREKVDGLILPAAMDMHVHFRDPGYTHKEDWKTGSESAACGGVTAVVDMPNTNPFTSDYSQFKEKERIAKQKSVVDFGIGINVEENLTEQDWFETVPAAFWKLYPYGISSKDYFRLAQEVLGKTKKPLVVHCEHPDYMHNNPLEKLSDHTENRLIAEEKCLSEMPPSKYLHVAHLSTSNGLRNLPSQSSTEVCPHHLLLNLDNCRSLDCKVDPPLRTISDNKTLYDAYRKGTIPILASDHAPHTVEEKRSSAPPSGMPGVETMVPLMLQEVVEKRLDLSRLVNSMAEAPADRLGLSRGRIEKGQPADFMFVNLNKSCLLYTSDAADEELR
;
A
#
# COMPACT_ATOMS: atom_id res chain seq x y z
N MET A 1 3.08 30.52 -9.62
CA MET A 1 4.22 29.76 -10.15
C MET A 1 5.22 29.59 -9.02
N SER A 2 5.54 28.37 -8.67
CA SER A 2 6.59 28.05 -7.68
C SER A 2 7.77 27.41 -8.40
N VAL A 3 8.99 27.64 -7.90
CA VAL A 3 10.22 27.07 -8.48
C VAL A 3 11.03 26.41 -7.36
N PHE A 4 11.27 25.12 -7.51
CA PHE A 4 12.08 24.34 -6.58
C PHE A 4 13.42 24.01 -7.22
N GLU A 5 14.52 24.29 -6.52
CA GLU A 5 15.87 23.91 -6.96
C GLU A 5 16.53 22.97 -5.96
N GLY A 6 17.07 21.89 -6.48
CA GLY A 6 17.78 20.91 -5.67
C GLY A 6 18.16 19.67 -6.46
N ARG A 7 18.66 18.70 -5.74
CA ARG A 7 19.01 17.39 -6.28
C ARG A 7 17.78 16.50 -6.32
N ALA A 8 17.23 16.29 -7.52
CA ALA A 8 15.99 15.54 -7.71
C ALA A 8 16.22 14.19 -8.37
N TRP A 9 15.36 13.23 -8.04
CA TRP A 9 15.29 11.97 -8.75
C TRP A 9 14.51 12.13 -10.06
N ILE A 10 15.20 11.94 -11.17
CA ILE A 10 14.60 11.96 -12.52
C ILE A 10 14.63 10.54 -13.08
N SER A 11 13.47 10.00 -13.48
CA SER A 11 13.35 8.65 -14.01
C SER A 11 14.33 8.42 -15.17
N ASN A 12 15.02 7.28 -15.18
CA ASN A 12 16.07 6.92 -16.13
C ASN A 12 17.35 7.77 -16.11
N GLN A 13 17.45 8.81 -15.27
CA GLN A 13 18.67 9.63 -15.12
C GLN A 13 19.27 9.56 -13.71
N GLY A 14 18.49 9.13 -12.72
CA GLY A 14 18.90 9.10 -11.32
C GLY A 14 18.84 10.50 -10.68
N LEU A 15 19.74 10.75 -9.72
CA LEU A 15 19.81 12.01 -8.99
C LEU A 15 20.53 13.09 -9.85
N VAL A 16 19.81 14.14 -10.20
CA VAL A 16 20.25 15.25 -11.06
C VAL A 16 19.94 16.60 -10.38
N ASP A 17 20.85 17.56 -10.50
CA ASP A 17 20.59 18.93 -10.05
C ASP A 17 19.69 19.64 -11.07
N VAL A 18 18.49 20.04 -10.62
CA VAL A 18 17.45 20.58 -11.47
C VAL A 18 16.74 21.79 -10.84
N SER A 19 16.09 22.56 -11.70
CA SER A 19 15.07 23.55 -11.36
C SER A 19 13.73 23.02 -11.88
N ILE A 20 12.74 22.88 -10.99
CA ILE A 20 11.40 22.37 -11.25
C ILE A 20 10.43 23.54 -11.12
N GLU A 21 9.77 23.88 -12.21
CA GLU A 21 8.73 24.92 -12.24
C GLU A 21 7.35 24.27 -12.09
N VAL A 22 6.53 24.80 -11.19
CA VAL A 22 5.17 24.30 -10.89
C VAL A 22 4.15 25.41 -11.16
N GLU A 23 3.13 25.08 -11.95
CA GLU A 23 1.99 25.93 -12.23
C GLU A 23 0.68 25.18 -12.00
N LYS A 24 -0.22 25.77 -11.21
CA LYS A 24 -1.54 25.18 -10.90
C LYS A 24 -1.49 23.72 -10.43
N GLY A 25 -0.47 23.37 -9.62
CA GLY A 25 -0.31 22.02 -9.08
C GLY A 25 0.34 21.00 -10.03
N TYR A 26 0.77 21.44 -11.24
CA TYR A 26 1.42 20.56 -12.22
C TYR A 26 2.83 21.03 -12.52
N ILE A 27 3.71 20.09 -12.86
CA ILE A 27 5.08 20.38 -13.31
C ILE A 27 5.01 20.99 -14.72
N SER A 28 5.34 22.26 -14.83
CA SER A 28 5.36 22.96 -16.12
C SER A 28 6.70 22.78 -16.83
N SER A 29 7.79 22.61 -16.07
CA SER A 29 9.14 22.47 -16.61
C SER A 29 10.08 21.80 -15.63
N VAL A 30 11.01 20.96 -16.16
CA VAL A 30 12.18 20.42 -15.44
C VAL A 30 13.41 20.75 -16.27
N LYS A 31 14.32 21.53 -15.73
CA LYS A 31 15.54 22.00 -16.43
C LYS A 31 16.78 21.73 -15.58
N LYS A 32 17.93 21.53 -16.22
CA LYS A 32 19.21 21.60 -15.51
C LYS A 32 19.32 22.96 -14.83
N THR A 33 19.97 23.03 -13.69
CA THR A 33 20.00 24.16 -12.80
C THR A 33 20.32 25.48 -13.56
N ASN A 34 19.37 26.40 -13.54
CA ASN A 34 19.56 27.77 -13.98
C ASN A 34 19.22 28.66 -12.79
N PHE A 35 20.02 29.71 -12.60
CA PHE A 35 19.78 30.68 -11.53
C PHE A 35 18.41 31.36 -11.71
N ASN A 36 17.49 31.10 -10.75
CA ASN A 36 16.22 31.83 -10.65
C ASN A 36 16.16 32.52 -9.28
N PRO A 37 16.06 33.88 -9.23
CA PRO A 37 16.06 34.63 -7.96
C PRO A 37 14.85 34.28 -7.05
N ASN A 38 13.75 33.80 -7.63
CA ASN A 38 12.52 33.49 -6.92
C ASN A 38 12.37 31.96 -6.60
N ARG A 39 13.49 31.27 -6.55
CA ARG A 39 13.49 29.83 -6.25
C ARG A 39 13.40 29.51 -4.76
N GLU A 40 12.78 28.37 -4.45
CA GLU A 40 12.93 27.69 -3.19
C GLU A 40 14.04 26.65 -3.30
N LYS A 41 15.11 26.82 -2.52
CA LYS A 41 16.22 25.86 -2.48
C LYS A 41 15.90 24.74 -1.50
N VAL A 42 15.86 23.50 -2.01
CA VAL A 42 15.60 22.32 -1.20
C VAL A 42 16.89 21.81 -0.55
N ASP A 43 16.88 21.70 0.78
CA ASP A 43 17.95 21.06 1.57
C ASP A 43 17.72 19.55 1.62
N GLY A 44 18.45 18.80 0.78
CA GLY A 44 18.30 17.35 0.64
C GLY A 44 17.92 16.93 -0.78
N LEU A 45 17.13 15.87 -0.87
CA LEU A 45 16.67 15.29 -2.13
C LEU A 45 15.23 15.68 -2.42
N ILE A 46 14.90 15.89 -3.69
CA ILE A 46 13.53 15.99 -4.18
C ILE A 46 13.20 14.65 -4.84
N LEU A 47 12.30 13.89 -4.23
CA LEU A 47 11.86 12.60 -4.75
C LEU A 47 10.39 12.70 -5.19
N PRO A 48 9.94 11.90 -6.18
CA PRO A 48 8.49 11.69 -6.35
C PRO A 48 7.91 11.23 -5.03
N ALA A 49 6.80 11.81 -4.61
CA ALA A 49 6.11 11.37 -3.41
C ALA A 49 5.54 9.95 -3.60
N ALA A 50 5.43 9.21 -2.51
CA ALA A 50 4.90 7.86 -2.56
C ALA A 50 3.39 7.83 -2.85
N MET A 51 2.97 6.77 -3.48
CA MET A 51 1.58 6.38 -3.66
C MET A 51 1.37 5.02 -2.99
N ASP A 52 0.53 4.99 -1.96
CA ASP A 52 0.19 3.76 -1.26
C ASP A 52 -1.14 3.21 -1.76
N MET A 53 -1.11 2.10 -2.47
CA MET A 53 -2.31 1.51 -3.03
C MET A 53 -3.04 0.54 -2.09
N HIS A 54 -2.61 0.45 -0.81
CA HIS A 54 -3.20 -0.47 0.16
C HIS A 54 -3.25 0.15 1.56
N VAL A 55 -4.35 0.86 1.86
CA VAL A 55 -4.62 1.41 3.19
C VAL A 55 -6.04 1.07 3.66
N HIS A 56 -6.26 1.10 4.98
CA HIS A 56 -7.56 0.88 5.63
C HIS A 56 -7.86 2.03 6.59
N PHE A 57 -8.34 3.16 6.07
CA PHE A 57 -8.65 4.36 6.85
C PHE A 57 -9.92 4.27 7.70
N ARG A 58 -10.53 3.09 7.78
CA ARG A 58 -11.57 2.74 8.73
C ARG A 58 -12.88 3.57 8.64
N ASP A 59 -12.98 4.54 7.77
CA ASP A 59 -14.12 5.44 7.60
C ASP A 59 -14.84 5.19 6.25
N PRO A 60 -16.13 4.88 6.29
CA PRO A 60 -17.07 4.93 7.40
C PRO A 60 -17.05 3.71 8.35
N GLY A 61 -17.61 3.91 9.53
CA GLY A 61 -18.07 2.85 10.43
C GLY A 61 -17.09 2.40 11.52
N TYR A 62 -15.79 2.67 11.38
CA TYR A 62 -14.78 2.33 12.38
C TYR A 62 -13.89 3.52 12.76
N THR A 63 -14.47 4.73 12.77
CA THR A 63 -13.75 6.00 12.99
C THR A 63 -13.12 6.15 14.38
N HIS A 64 -13.47 5.26 15.32
CA HIS A 64 -12.78 5.16 16.61
C HIS A 64 -11.35 4.59 16.50
N LYS A 65 -11.00 3.97 15.38
CA LYS A 65 -9.64 3.45 15.08
C LYS A 65 -8.84 4.46 14.29
N GLU A 66 -9.45 5.04 13.27
CA GLU A 66 -8.92 6.07 12.39
C GLU A 66 -10.03 6.59 11.47
N ASP A 67 -9.85 7.78 10.92
CA ASP A 67 -10.73 8.34 9.89
C ASP A 67 -9.91 8.89 8.69
N TRP A 68 -10.62 9.34 7.64
CA TRP A 68 -9.96 9.90 6.45
C TRP A 68 -9.05 11.09 6.75
N LYS A 69 -9.36 11.89 7.79
CA LYS A 69 -8.52 13.03 8.15
C LYS A 69 -7.20 12.55 8.75
N THR A 70 -7.27 11.79 9.84
CA THR A 70 -6.08 11.35 10.57
C THR A 70 -5.21 10.41 9.73
N GLY A 71 -5.81 9.46 8.99
CA GLY A 71 -5.07 8.57 8.11
C GLY A 71 -4.38 9.29 6.97
N SER A 72 -5.03 10.28 6.35
CA SER A 72 -4.40 11.07 5.27
C SER A 72 -3.34 12.04 5.78
N GLU A 73 -3.48 12.57 7.00
CA GLU A 73 -2.44 13.36 7.67
C GLU A 73 -1.20 12.48 7.96
N SER A 74 -1.40 11.26 8.48
CA SER A 74 -0.34 10.25 8.63
C SER A 74 0.36 9.93 7.31
N ALA A 75 -0.40 9.75 6.22
CA ALA A 75 0.14 9.52 4.89
C ALA A 75 1.03 10.68 4.44
N ALA A 76 0.54 11.93 4.56
CA ALA A 76 1.30 13.14 4.20
C ALA A 76 2.59 13.26 5.00
N CYS A 77 2.55 13.02 6.32
CA CYS A 77 3.74 13.02 7.18
C CYS A 77 4.76 11.95 6.78
N GLY A 78 4.29 10.78 6.33
CA GLY A 78 5.12 9.71 5.80
C GLY A 78 5.67 9.92 4.38
N GLY A 79 5.34 11.04 3.72
CA GLY A 79 5.75 11.32 2.33
C GLY A 79 4.86 10.65 1.28
N VAL A 80 3.65 10.21 1.67
CA VAL A 80 2.65 9.61 0.78
C VAL A 80 1.61 10.69 0.42
N THR A 81 1.49 11.01 -0.87
CA THR A 81 0.56 12.05 -1.37
C THR A 81 -0.66 11.48 -2.08
N ALA A 82 -0.71 10.18 -2.27
CA ALA A 82 -1.87 9.49 -2.82
C ALA A 82 -2.05 8.12 -2.16
N VAL A 83 -3.29 7.80 -1.83
CA VAL A 83 -3.65 6.53 -1.20
C VAL A 83 -4.79 5.86 -1.94
N VAL A 84 -4.90 4.52 -1.85
CA VAL A 84 -6.10 3.80 -2.27
C VAL A 84 -6.65 3.01 -1.10
N ASP A 85 -7.85 3.39 -0.65
CA ASP A 85 -8.47 2.81 0.51
C ASP A 85 -9.26 1.54 0.18
N MET A 86 -9.08 0.54 1.02
CA MET A 86 -9.70 -0.78 0.91
C MET A 86 -11.19 -0.73 1.28
N PRO A 87 -12.01 -1.63 0.71
CA PRO A 87 -13.47 -1.57 0.85
C PRO A 87 -14.03 -2.14 2.16
N ASN A 88 -13.21 -2.68 3.06
CA ASN A 88 -13.66 -3.36 4.29
C ASN A 88 -14.03 -2.40 5.43
N THR A 89 -14.84 -1.41 5.11
CA THR A 89 -15.48 -0.46 6.02
C THR A 89 -16.82 -0.99 6.54
N ASN A 90 -17.55 -0.23 7.31
CA ASN A 90 -18.91 -0.58 7.75
C ASN A 90 -19.90 0.54 7.38
N PRO A 91 -20.76 0.31 6.40
CA PRO A 91 -20.86 -0.92 5.57
C PRO A 91 -19.62 -1.15 4.68
N PHE A 92 -19.46 -2.38 4.18
CA PHE A 92 -18.50 -2.65 3.10
C PHE A 92 -18.82 -1.77 1.90
N THR A 93 -17.78 -1.33 1.18
CA THR A 93 -17.97 -0.62 -0.10
C THR A 93 -18.16 -1.64 -1.21
N SER A 94 -19.38 -2.15 -1.38
CA SER A 94 -19.73 -3.25 -2.31
C SER A 94 -20.64 -2.82 -3.45
N ASP A 95 -21.26 -1.64 -3.36
CA ASP A 95 -22.16 -1.10 -4.38
C ASP A 95 -21.84 0.36 -4.72
N TYR A 96 -22.53 0.87 -5.74
CA TYR A 96 -22.33 2.23 -6.22
C TYR A 96 -22.72 3.30 -5.19
N SER A 97 -23.74 3.07 -4.38
CA SER A 97 -24.21 4.05 -3.38
C SER A 97 -23.21 4.17 -2.23
N GLN A 98 -22.70 3.04 -1.76
CA GLN A 98 -21.66 2.98 -0.73
C GLN A 98 -20.33 3.58 -1.24
N PHE A 99 -19.97 3.32 -2.50
CA PHE A 99 -18.82 3.97 -3.14
C PHE A 99 -18.98 5.50 -3.16
N LYS A 100 -20.14 6.01 -3.58
CA LYS A 100 -20.42 7.46 -3.63
C LYS A 100 -20.42 8.10 -2.25
N GLU A 101 -20.94 7.44 -1.23
CA GLU A 101 -20.92 7.95 0.14
C GLU A 101 -19.49 8.00 0.68
N LYS A 102 -18.70 6.94 0.50
CA LYS A 102 -17.29 6.92 0.90
C LYS A 102 -16.46 7.98 0.14
N GLU A 103 -16.71 8.15 -1.16
CA GLU A 103 -16.10 9.22 -1.97
C GLU A 103 -16.43 10.60 -1.42
N ARG A 104 -17.68 10.83 -1.02
CA ARG A 104 -18.13 12.09 -0.42
C ARG A 104 -17.42 12.38 0.89
N ILE A 105 -17.29 11.38 1.77
CA ILE A 105 -16.59 11.51 3.05
C ILE A 105 -15.10 11.82 2.80
N ALA A 106 -14.45 11.06 1.95
CA ALA A 106 -13.04 11.22 1.59
C ALA A 106 -12.75 12.63 1.04
N LYS A 107 -13.59 13.13 0.12
CA LYS A 107 -13.47 14.50 -0.44
C LYS A 107 -13.55 15.61 0.61
N GLN A 108 -14.23 15.37 1.73
CA GLN A 108 -14.38 16.37 2.81
C GLN A 108 -13.22 16.34 3.80
N LYS A 109 -12.57 15.19 4.00
CA LYS A 109 -11.63 14.98 5.08
C LYS A 109 -10.18 14.77 4.62
N SER A 110 -9.97 14.13 3.49
CA SER A 110 -8.62 13.76 3.03
C SER A 110 -7.79 15.00 2.69
N VAL A 111 -6.54 15.01 3.15
CA VAL A 111 -5.53 16.04 2.82
C VAL A 111 -4.58 15.58 1.71
N VAL A 112 -4.68 14.32 1.27
CA VAL A 112 -3.95 13.77 0.12
C VAL A 112 -4.92 13.28 -0.95
N ASP A 113 -4.42 13.03 -2.15
CA ASP A 113 -5.22 12.42 -3.22
C ASP A 113 -5.63 11.00 -2.83
N PHE A 114 -6.80 10.57 -3.29
CA PHE A 114 -7.30 9.26 -2.94
C PHE A 114 -7.98 8.51 -4.09
N GLY A 115 -7.91 7.21 -4.01
CA GLY A 115 -8.74 6.25 -4.73
C GLY A 115 -9.51 5.36 -3.75
N ILE A 116 -10.52 4.67 -4.25
CA ILE A 116 -11.36 3.77 -3.45
C ILE A 116 -11.48 2.44 -4.20
N GLY A 117 -11.21 1.33 -3.49
CA GLY A 117 -11.52 -0.02 -3.94
C GLY A 117 -12.98 -0.38 -3.70
N ILE A 118 -13.52 -1.30 -4.51
CA ILE A 118 -14.85 -1.87 -4.31
C ILE A 118 -14.72 -3.37 -4.03
N ASN A 119 -15.46 -3.86 -3.03
CA ASN A 119 -15.51 -5.26 -2.67
C ASN A 119 -16.20 -6.08 -3.76
N VAL A 120 -15.66 -7.27 -4.03
CA VAL A 120 -16.26 -8.22 -4.95
C VAL A 120 -17.37 -8.98 -4.23
N GLU A 121 -18.59 -8.87 -4.76
CA GLU A 121 -19.77 -9.57 -4.30
C GLU A 121 -20.37 -10.39 -5.45
N GLU A 122 -21.33 -11.26 -5.14
CA GLU A 122 -22.13 -11.98 -6.14
C GLU A 122 -22.77 -11.00 -7.14
N ASN A 123 -22.79 -11.38 -8.40
CA ASN A 123 -23.38 -10.59 -9.50
C ASN A 123 -22.78 -9.19 -9.70
N LEU A 124 -21.59 -8.90 -9.15
CA LEU A 124 -20.92 -7.61 -9.33
C LEU A 124 -20.75 -7.27 -10.82
N THR A 125 -20.32 -8.24 -11.62
CA THR A 125 -20.05 -8.05 -13.05
C THR A 125 -21.31 -7.90 -13.91
N GLU A 126 -22.49 -8.07 -13.35
CA GLU A 126 -23.81 -7.89 -13.98
C GLU A 126 -24.38 -6.49 -13.72
N GLN A 127 -23.74 -5.70 -12.84
CA GLN A 127 -24.19 -4.37 -12.49
C GLN A 127 -23.91 -3.38 -13.64
N ASP A 128 -24.89 -2.54 -13.97
CA ASP A 128 -24.78 -1.53 -15.03
C ASP A 128 -23.63 -0.54 -14.83
N TRP A 129 -23.21 -0.32 -13.58
CA TRP A 129 -22.13 0.58 -13.19
C TRP A 129 -20.75 -0.09 -13.16
N PHE A 130 -20.64 -1.41 -13.31
CA PHE A 130 -19.36 -2.15 -13.17
C PHE A 130 -18.24 -1.58 -14.04
N GLU A 131 -18.48 -1.28 -15.29
CA GLU A 131 -17.46 -0.73 -16.18
C GLU A 131 -17.20 0.77 -15.97
N THR A 132 -18.19 1.52 -15.49
CA THR A 132 -18.20 3.00 -15.48
C THR A 132 -17.81 3.60 -14.13
N VAL A 133 -17.97 2.87 -13.02
CA VAL A 133 -17.61 3.37 -11.69
C VAL A 133 -16.12 3.73 -11.64
N PRO A 134 -15.75 4.91 -11.10
CA PRO A 134 -14.34 5.33 -11.02
C PRO A 134 -13.59 4.68 -9.85
N ALA A 135 -13.87 3.40 -9.57
CA ALA A 135 -13.12 2.63 -8.58
C ALA A 135 -11.67 2.43 -9.05
N ALA A 136 -10.72 2.49 -8.12
CA ALA A 136 -9.32 2.23 -8.41
C ALA A 136 -9.06 0.76 -8.76
N PHE A 137 -9.75 -0.15 -8.08
CA PHE A 137 -9.65 -1.59 -8.27
C PHE A 137 -10.87 -2.33 -7.67
N TRP A 138 -10.97 -3.62 -7.97
CA TRP A 138 -11.84 -4.58 -7.31
C TRP A 138 -11.06 -5.31 -6.23
N LYS A 139 -11.64 -5.53 -5.04
CA LYS A 139 -10.98 -6.26 -3.95
C LYS A 139 -11.73 -7.52 -3.61
N LEU A 140 -11.03 -8.65 -3.56
CA LEU A 140 -11.59 -9.94 -3.15
C LEU A 140 -10.92 -10.43 -1.86
N TYR A 141 -11.75 -10.77 -0.88
CA TYR A 141 -11.34 -11.31 0.41
C TYR A 141 -11.74 -12.78 0.56
N PRO A 142 -10.96 -13.61 1.28
CA PRO A 142 -11.27 -15.02 1.51
C PRO A 142 -12.20 -15.27 2.70
N TYR A 143 -12.60 -14.23 3.42
CA TYR A 143 -13.35 -14.36 4.68
C TYR A 143 -14.84 -14.60 4.44
N GLY A 144 -15.39 -15.66 5.10
CA GLY A 144 -16.82 -15.94 5.04
C GLY A 144 -17.33 -16.47 3.70
N ILE A 145 -16.43 -16.88 2.82
CA ILE A 145 -16.73 -17.40 1.47
C ILE A 145 -16.16 -18.81 1.31
N SER A 146 -16.81 -19.69 0.54
CA SER A 146 -16.25 -20.98 0.18
C SER A 146 -15.08 -20.83 -0.80
N SER A 147 -14.12 -21.76 -0.78
CA SER A 147 -13.02 -21.77 -1.77
C SER A 147 -13.54 -21.79 -3.21
N LYS A 148 -14.58 -22.60 -3.47
CA LYS A 148 -15.24 -22.68 -4.77
C LYS A 148 -15.76 -21.32 -5.24
N ASP A 149 -16.46 -20.57 -4.39
CA ASP A 149 -17.00 -19.27 -4.75
C ASP A 149 -15.92 -18.22 -4.85
N TYR A 150 -14.91 -18.27 -3.99
CA TYR A 150 -13.75 -17.37 -4.05
C TYR A 150 -13.05 -17.41 -5.42
N PHE A 151 -12.70 -18.61 -5.90
CA PHE A 151 -12.05 -18.76 -7.22
C PHE A 151 -13.00 -18.50 -8.38
N ARG A 152 -14.28 -18.84 -8.26
CA ARG A 152 -15.30 -18.52 -9.26
C ARG A 152 -15.45 -17.00 -9.44
N LEU A 153 -15.57 -16.26 -8.34
CA LEU A 153 -15.67 -14.79 -8.38
C LEU A 153 -14.40 -14.15 -8.95
N ALA A 154 -13.21 -14.67 -8.56
CA ALA A 154 -11.96 -14.20 -9.15
C ALA A 154 -11.93 -14.37 -10.66
N GLN A 155 -12.29 -15.56 -11.16
CA GLN A 155 -12.33 -15.86 -12.59
C GLN A 155 -13.36 -15.00 -13.33
N GLU A 156 -14.52 -14.81 -12.75
CA GLU A 156 -15.60 -14.00 -13.33
C GLU A 156 -15.19 -12.53 -13.49
N VAL A 157 -14.66 -11.92 -12.43
CA VAL A 157 -14.18 -10.53 -12.48
C VAL A 157 -13.03 -10.38 -13.46
N LEU A 158 -12.02 -11.26 -13.40
CA LEU A 158 -10.87 -11.22 -14.30
C LEU A 158 -11.24 -11.41 -15.77
N GLY A 159 -12.33 -12.11 -16.06
CA GLY A 159 -12.85 -12.28 -17.42
C GLY A 159 -13.50 -11.04 -18.02
N LYS A 160 -13.94 -10.09 -17.20
CA LYS A 160 -14.71 -8.90 -17.64
C LYS A 160 -14.00 -7.57 -17.33
N THR A 161 -13.13 -7.52 -16.31
CA THR A 161 -12.52 -6.26 -15.84
C THR A 161 -11.43 -5.71 -16.75
N LYS A 162 -11.32 -4.36 -16.75
CA LYS A 162 -10.16 -3.62 -17.25
C LYS A 162 -9.34 -2.95 -16.12
N LYS A 163 -9.78 -3.12 -14.88
CA LYS A 163 -9.15 -2.60 -13.67
C LYS A 163 -8.46 -3.73 -12.90
N PRO A 164 -7.50 -3.46 -12.03
CA PRO A 164 -6.92 -4.50 -11.19
C PRO A 164 -7.99 -5.21 -10.34
N LEU A 165 -7.90 -6.53 -10.24
CA LEU A 165 -8.48 -7.32 -9.16
C LEU A 165 -7.41 -7.54 -8.13
N VAL A 166 -7.52 -6.88 -7.00
CA VAL A 166 -6.62 -7.02 -5.85
C VAL A 166 -7.16 -8.13 -4.95
N VAL A 167 -6.38 -9.18 -4.76
CA VAL A 167 -6.81 -10.34 -3.96
C VAL A 167 -6.01 -10.44 -2.66
N HIS A 168 -6.72 -10.65 -1.56
CA HIS A 168 -6.10 -11.17 -0.34
C HIS A 168 -5.94 -12.67 -0.52
N CYS A 169 -4.73 -13.11 -0.83
CA CYS A 169 -4.51 -14.44 -1.36
C CYS A 169 -4.16 -15.46 -0.27
N GLU A 170 -5.14 -15.80 0.54
CA GLU A 170 -5.11 -16.96 1.44
C GLU A 170 -6.30 -17.87 1.11
N HIS A 171 -6.04 -19.16 0.95
CA HIS A 171 -7.07 -20.13 0.54
C HIS A 171 -8.03 -20.38 1.70
N PRO A 172 -9.37 -20.20 1.53
CA PRO A 172 -10.34 -20.30 2.62
C PRO A 172 -10.27 -21.60 3.42
N ASP A 173 -10.05 -22.74 2.74
CA ASP A 173 -10.04 -24.07 3.40
C ASP A 173 -8.77 -24.32 4.24
N TYR A 174 -7.72 -23.48 4.09
CA TYR A 174 -6.47 -23.57 4.84
C TYR A 174 -6.28 -22.43 5.84
N MET A 175 -7.34 -21.66 6.11
CA MET A 175 -7.38 -20.63 7.14
C MET A 175 -8.07 -21.18 8.39
N HIS A 176 -7.28 -21.65 9.36
CA HIS A 176 -7.82 -22.20 10.60
C HIS A 176 -7.96 -21.11 11.67
N ASN A 177 -8.91 -21.30 12.58
CA ASN A 177 -9.21 -20.38 13.69
C ASN A 177 -8.96 -21.06 15.05
N ASN A 178 -7.86 -21.81 15.16
CA ASN A 178 -7.46 -22.38 16.45
C ASN A 178 -7.09 -21.25 17.43
N PRO A 179 -7.28 -21.45 18.75
CA PRO A 179 -6.89 -20.47 19.76
C PRO A 179 -5.44 -20.03 19.63
N LEU A 180 -5.17 -18.76 19.93
CA LEU A 180 -3.84 -18.17 19.86
C LEU A 180 -3.33 -17.89 21.27
N GLU A 181 -2.20 -18.49 21.64
CA GLU A 181 -1.45 -18.15 22.86
C GLU A 181 -0.25 -17.25 22.52
N LYS A 182 0.28 -17.39 21.32
CA LYS A 182 1.44 -16.65 20.82
C LYS A 182 1.30 -16.37 19.31
N LEU A 183 2.11 -15.47 18.81
CA LEU A 183 2.05 -15.04 17.40
C LEU A 183 2.30 -16.19 16.41
N SER A 184 3.18 -17.14 16.73
CA SER A 184 3.45 -18.30 15.86
C SER A 184 2.23 -19.19 15.64
N ASP A 185 1.28 -19.26 16.58
CA ASP A 185 0.05 -20.04 16.41
C ASP A 185 -0.80 -19.47 15.28
N HIS A 186 -0.79 -18.14 15.13
CA HIS A 186 -1.45 -17.48 14.00
C HIS A 186 -0.82 -17.87 12.67
N THR A 187 0.50 -17.93 12.60
CA THR A 187 1.24 -18.39 11.42
C THR A 187 0.95 -19.86 11.11
N GLU A 188 0.92 -20.73 12.12
CA GLU A 188 0.60 -22.15 11.96
C GLU A 188 -0.83 -22.38 11.45
N ASN A 189 -1.79 -21.56 11.91
CA ASN A 189 -3.18 -21.58 11.44
C ASN A 189 -3.33 -21.27 9.95
N ARG A 190 -2.31 -20.68 9.31
CA ARG A 190 -2.32 -20.19 7.92
C ARG A 190 -1.07 -20.60 7.14
N LEU A 191 -0.41 -21.70 7.56
CA LEU A 191 0.94 -22.07 7.09
C LEU A 191 1.04 -22.17 5.57
N ILE A 192 0.05 -22.81 4.92
CA ILE A 192 0.06 -23.08 3.48
C ILE A 192 -1.05 -22.32 2.72
N ALA A 193 -1.81 -21.46 3.41
CA ALA A 193 -2.99 -20.82 2.83
C ALA A 193 -2.63 -19.95 1.60
N GLU A 194 -1.55 -19.16 1.67
CA GLU A 194 -1.09 -18.32 0.57
C GLU A 194 -0.63 -19.16 -0.63
N GLU A 195 0.23 -20.14 -0.40
CA GLU A 195 0.74 -21.04 -1.46
C GLU A 195 -0.41 -21.76 -2.18
N LYS A 196 -1.36 -22.31 -1.45
CA LYS A 196 -2.51 -22.99 -2.01
C LYS A 196 -3.40 -22.06 -2.81
N CYS A 197 -3.70 -20.88 -2.28
CA CYS A 197 -4.49 -19.90 -3.00
C CYS A 197 -3.84 -19.51 -4.34
N LEU A 198 -2.55 -19.18 -4.33
CA LEU A 198 -1.83 -18.77 -5.53
C LEU A 198 -1.71 -19.87 -6.59
N SER A 199 -1.62 -21.13 -6.16
CA SER A 199 -1.56 -22.26 -7.10
C SER A 199 -2.87 -22.51 -7.87
N GLU A 200 -4.00 -22.02 -7.35
CA GLU A 200 -5.33 -22.16 -7.95
C GLU A 200 -5.83 -20.87 -8.63
N MET A 201 -5.17 -19.73 -8.37
CA MET A 201 -5.57 -18.45 -8.93
C MET A 201 -5.30 -18.37 -10.44
N PRO A 202 -6.28 -17.96 -11.26
CA PRO A 202 -6.08 -17.89 -12.71
C PRO A 202 -5.07 -16.81 -13.10
N PRO A 203 -4.24 -17.06 -14.13
CA PRO A 203 -3.29 -16.07 -14.62
C PRO A 203 -4.02 -14.91 -15.32
N SER A 204 -3.64 -13.68 -14.99
CA SER A 204 -4.19 -12.49 -15.66
C SER A 204 -3.32 -11.27 -15.41
N LYS A 205 -3.18 -10.41 -16.43
CA LYS A 205 -2.53 -9.09 -16.28
C LYS A 205 -3.33 -8.14 -15.37
N TYR A 206 -4.58 -8.43 -15.11
CA TYR A 206 -5.42 -7.66 -14.19
C TYR A 206 -5.38 -8.19 -12.75
N LEU A 207 -4.82 -9.38 -12.53
CA LEU A 207 -4.65 -9.92 -11.20
C LEU A 207 -3.53 -9.16 -10.46
N HIS A 208 -3.82 -8.72 -9.24
CA HIS A 208 -2.84 -8.16 -8.31
C HIS A 208 -2.92 -8.87 -6.98
N VAL A 209 -1.83 -9.49 -6.58
CA VAL A 209 -1.71 -10.20 -5.31
C VAL A 209 -1.26 -9.22 -4.23
N ALA A 210 -2.12 -8.96 -3.25
CA ALA A 210 -1.82 -8.07 -2.13
C ALA A 210 -0.80 -8.71 -1.18
N HIS A 211 -0.02 -7.87 -0.50
CA HIS A 211 0.80 -8.17 0.69
C HIS A 211 1.43 -9.58 0.71
N LEU A 212 2.17 -9.95 -0.35
CA LEU A 212 2.83 -11.26 -0.44
C LEU A 212 3.71 -11.52 0.80
N SER A 213 3.54 -12.70 1.43
CA SER A 213 4.13 -12.98 2.73
C SER A 213 5.10 -14.19 2.76
N THR A 214 5.06 -15.08 1.79
CA THR A 214 5.85 -16.33 1.81
C THR A 214 6.75 -16.51 0.59
N SER A 215 7.85 -17.22 0.78
CA SER A 215 8.73 -17.65 -0.31
C SER A 215 8.05 -18.64 -1.25
N ASN A 216 7.13 -19.46 -0.74
CA ASN A 216 6.35 -20.38 -1.55
C ASN A 216 5.29 -19.62 -2.37
N GLY A 217 4.63 -18.62 -1.77
CA GLY A 217 3.74 -17.72 -2.50
C GLY A 217 4.43 -17.06 -3.67
N LEU A 218 5.65 -16.54 -3.47
CA LEU A 218 6.43 -15.95 -4.55
C LEU A 218 6.67 -16.92 -5.74
N ARG A 219 6.93 -18.20 -5.46
CA ARG A 219 7.15 -19.22 -6.52
C ARG A 219 5.88 -19.60 -7.27
N ASN A 220 4.72 -19.45 -6.60
CA ASN A 220 3.41 -19.82 -7.13
C ASN A 220 2.64 -18.62 -7.70
N LEU A 221 3.27 -17.44 -7.84
CA LEU A 221 2.61 -16.28 -8.44
C LEU A 221 2.09 -16.64 -9.84
N PRO A 222 0.80 -16.44 -10.12
CA PRO A 222 0.26 -16.68 -11.45
C PRO A 222 0.97 -15.84 -12.51
N SER A 223 1.20 -16.42 -13.69
CA SER A 223 1.84 -15.69 -14.78
C SER A 223 1.06 -14.42 -15.16
N GLN A 224 1.77 -13.36 -15.56
CA GLN A 224 1.24 -12.05 -15.89
C GLN A 224 0.61 -11.26 -14.70
N SER A 225 0.48 -11.84 -13.51
CA SER A 225 0.03 -11.10 -12.35
C SER A 225 1.08 -10.11 -11.85
N SER A 226 0.65 -9.11 -11.11
CA SER A 226 1.52 -8.26 -10.31
C SER A 226 1.31 -8.55 -8.82
N THR A 227 2.23 -8.10 -7.99
CA THR A 227 2.14 -8.24 -6.54
C THR A 227 2.77 -7.07 -5.83
N GLU A 228 2.42 -6.91 -4.57
CA GLU A 228 3.00 -5.96 -3.64
C GLU A 228 3.55 -6.67 -2.40
N VAL A 229 4.43 -6.00 -1.69
CA VAL A 229 4.93 -6.45 -0.39
C VAL A 229 4.90 -5.28 0.60
N CYS A 230 4.72 -5.60 1.88
CA CYS A 230 4.67 -4.60 2.94
C CYS A 230 5.99 -4.58 3.73
N PRO A 231 6.38 -3.41 4.30
CA PRO A 231 7.59 -3.34 5.14
C PRO A 231 7.60 -4.36 6.26
N HIS A 232 6.46 -4.64 6.89
CA HIS A 232 6.40 -5.63 7.96
C HIS A 232 6.69 -7.07 7.48
N HIS A 233 6.37 -7.45 6.24
CA HIS A 233 6.78 -8.75 5.67
C HIS A 233 8.24 -8.77 5.19
N LEU A 234 8.87 -7.60 4.99
CA LEU A 234 10.29 -7.51 4.64
C LEU A 234 11.20 -7.48 5.88
N LEU A 235 10.75 -6.83 6.97
CA LEU A 235 11.59 -6.46 8.10
C LEU A 235 11.24 -7.20 9.39
N LEU A 236 9.97 -7.62 9.56
CA LEU A 236 9.50 -8.34 10.75
C LEU A 236 9.30 -9.82 10.45
N ASN A 237 9.58 -10.65 11.46
CA ASN A 237 9.40 -12.10 11.41
C ASN A 237 9.17 -12.65 12.83
N LEU A 238 8.93 -13.94 12.97
CA LEU A 238 8.65 -14.60 14.25
C LEU A 238 9.82 -14.56 15.26
N ASP A 239 11.04 -14.24 14.81
CA ASP A 239 12.20 -14.15 15.71
C ASP A 239 12.33 -12.76 16.34
N ASN A 240 12.03 -11.69 15.58
CA ASN A 240 12.19 -10.30 16.03
C ASN A 240 10.86 -9.64 16.46
N CYS A 241 9.70 -10.23 16.16
CA CYS A 241 8.39 -9.79 16.66
C CYS A 241 7.59 -10.98 17.18
N ARG A 242 7.41 -11.08 18.50
CA ARG A 242 6.77 -12.22 19.17
C ARG A 242 5.45 -11.88 19.83
N SER A 243 5.18 -10.58 20.05
CA SER A 243 3.92 -10.11 20.63
C SER A 243 2.75 -10.30 19.68
N LEU A 244 1.57 -10.56 20.21
CA LEU A 244 0.32 -10.55 19.44
C LEU A 244 -0.02 -9.15 18.89
N ASP A 245 0.62 -8.09 19.38
CA ASP A 245 0.52 -6.75 18.79
C ASP A 245 1.00 -6.73 17.34
N CYS A 246 1.95 -7.61 16.98
CA CYS A 246 2.44 -7.79 15.61
C CYS A 246 1.54 -8.68 14.72
N LYS A 247 0.35 -9.04 15.19
CA LYS A 247 -0.58 -9.86 14.40
C LYS A 247 -1.07 -9.09 13.18
N VAL A 248 -0.83 -9.64 12.00
CA VAL A 248 -1.25 -9.15 10.67
C VAL A 248 -1.80 -10.30 9.82
N ASP A 249 -2.57 -10.01 8.79
CA ASP A 249 -3.08 -10.96 7.81
C ASP A 249 -2.61 -10.56 6.39
N PRO A 250 -1.81 -11.39 5.70
CA PRO A 250 -1.24 -12.69 6.10
C PRO A 250 -0.27 -12.57 7.28
N PRO A 251 -0.04 -13.66 8.05
CA PRO A 251 0.83 -13.61 9.23
C PRO A 251 2.28 -13.28 8.90
N LEU A 252 2.99 -12.76 9.91
CA LEU A 252 4.46 -12.72 9.87
C LEU A 252 5.02 -14.14 9.73
N ARG A 253 6.08 -14.29 8.97
CA ARG A 253 6.65 -15.58 8.60
C ARG A 253 8.04 -15.76 9.20
N THR A 254 8.80 -16.70 8.66
CA THR A 254 10.15 -17.02 9.08
C THR A 254 11.17 -15.98 8.56
N ILE A 255 12.33 -15.91 9.16
CA ILE A 255 13.45 -15.12 8.64
C ILE A 255 13.87 -15.55 7.22
N SER A 256 13.65 -16.81 6.85
CA SER A 256 13.92 -17.31 5.50
C SER A 256 12.97 -16.71 4.47
N ASP A 257 11.68 -16.57 4.83
CA ASP A 257 10.69 -15.90 3.99
C ASP A 257 11.03 -14.42 3.80
N ASN A 258 11.33 -13.70 4.90
CA ASN A 258 11.78 -12.30 4.82
C ASN A 258 12.96 -12.14 3.84
N LYS A 259 14.01 -12.94 3.98
CA LYS A 259 15.19 -12.86 3.11
C LYS A 259 14.84 -13.08 1.64
N THR A 260 14.00 -14.08 1.37
CA THR A 260 13.55 -14.40 0.00
C THR A 260 12.73 -13.26 -0.60
N LEU A 261 11.78 -12.74 0.16
CA LEU A 261 10.93 -11.61 -0.28
C LEU A 261 11.75 -10.33 -0.43
N TYR A 262 12.66 -10.04 0.50
CA TYR A 262 13.53 -8.88 0.43
C TYR A 262 14.44 -8.92 -0.81
N ASP A 263 15.03 -10.09 -1.11
CA ASP A 263 15.83 -10.28 -2.31
C ASP A 263 15.01 -10.14 -3.60
N ALA A 264 13.80 -10.67 -3.62
CA ALA A 264 12.87 -10.52 -4.75
C ALA A 264 12.41 -9.07 -4.93
N TYR A 265 12.11 -8.36 -3.83
CA TYR A 265 11.79 -6.94 -3.84
C TYR A 265 12.97 -6.12 -4.36
N ARG A 266 14.16 -6.32 -3.84
CA ARG A 266 15.37 -5.62 -4.27
C ARG A 266 15.68 -5.81 -5.75
N LYS A 267 15.44 -7.00 -6.28
CA LYS A 267 15.61 -7.34 -7.72
C LYS A 267 14.48 -6.84 -8.63
N GLY A 268 13.38 -6.31 -8.06
CA GLY A 268 12.22 -5.85 -8.81
C GLY A 268 11.23 -6.96 -9.22
N THR A 269 11.44 -8.20 -8.78
CA THR A 269 10.49 -9.31 -9.01
C THR A 269 9.15 -9.03 -8.31
N ILE A 270 9.20 -8.42 -7.13
CA ILE A 270 8.03 -7.86 -6.45
C ILE A 270 8.03 -6.35 -6.78
N PRO A 271 7.17 -5.87 -7.69
CA PRO A 271 7.30 -4.50 -8.22
C PRO A 271 6.86 -3.40 -7.27
N ILE A 272 5.89 -3.64 -6.39
CA ILE A 272 5.21 -2.61 -5.62
C ILE A 272 5.49 -2.75 -4.13
N LEU A 273 5.68 -1.61 -3.47
CA LEU A 273 5.69 -1.45 -2.03
C LEU A 273 4.36 -0.81 -1.60
N ALA A 274 3.68 -1.40 -0.65
CA ALA A 274 2.45 -0.88 -0.05
C ALA A 274 2.50 -1.04 1.47
N SER A 275 1.79 -0.22 2.22
CA SER A 275 1.89 -0.28 3.69
C SER A 275 1.02 -1.35 4.32
N ASP A 276 -0.12 -1.66 3.71
CA ASP A 276 -1.23 -2.37 4.36
C ASP A 276 -1.60 -1.72 5.71
N HIS A 277 -1.62 -0.38 5.72
CA HIS A 277 -1.95 0.40 6.90
C HIS A 277 -3.32 0.03 7.44
N ALA A 278 -3.35 -0.64 8.58
CA ALA A 278 -4.57 -1.22 9.16
C ALA A 278 -4.62 -0.98 10.68
N PRO A 279 -4.89 0.26 11.11
CA PRO A 279 -4.83 0.66 12.51
C PRO A 279 -5.96 0.04 13.35
N HIS A 280 -5.64 -0.18 14.62
CA HIS A 280 -6.53 -0.63 15.67
C HIS A 280 -6.20 0.10 16.97
N THR A 281 -7.17 0.27 17.87
CA THR A 281 -6.89 0.88 19.16
C THR A 281 -5.99 -0.03 20.03
N VAL A 282 -5.29 0.56 20.97
CA VAL A 282 -4.45 -0.17 21.94
C VAL A 282 -5.25 -1.20 22.70
N GLU A 283 -6.48 -0.84 23.11
CA GLU A 283 -7.41 -1.72 23.83
C GLU A 283 -7.77 -2.95 22.97
N GLU A 284 -8.05 -2.74 21.69
CA GLU A 284 -8.33 -3.84 20.77
C GLU A 284 -7.11 -4.76 20.59
N LYS A 285 -5.92 -4.20 20.41
CA LYS A 285 -4.67 -4.96 20.24
C LYS A 285 -4.28 -5.74 21.52
N ARG A 286 -4.62 -5.23 22.69
CA ARG A 286 -4.37 -5.88 23.99
C ARG A 286 -5.54 -6.76 24.49
N SER A 287 -6.58 -6.93 23.69
CA SER A 287 -7.70 -7.81 24.01
C SER A 287 -7.31 -9.29 23.97
N SER A 288 -8.16 -10.16 24.52
CA SER A 288 -7.98 -11.62 24.47
C SER A 288 -8.03 -12.21 23.05
N ALA A 289 -8.56 -11.45 22.08
CA ALA A 289 -8.64 -11.82 20.67
C ALA A 289 -8.21 -10.62 19.79
N PRO A 290 -6.90 -10.28 19.78
CA PRO A 290 -6.44 -9.09 19.09
C PRO A 290 -6.71 -9.17 17.59
N PRO A 291 -7.25 -8.12 16.97
CA PRO A 291 -7.45 -8.06 15.53
C PRO A 291 -6.11 -8.02 14.79
N SER A 292 -6.12 -8.51 13.55
CA SER A 292 -4.97 -8.40 12.63
C SER A 292 -4.90 -7.00 12.03
N GLY A 293 -3.70 -6.47 11.94
CA GLY A 293 -3.38 -5.16 11.36
C GLY A 293 -2.45 -4.33 12.25
N MET A 294 -1.71 -3.44 11.61
CA MET A 294 -0.85 -2.44 12.25
C MET A 294 -0.81 -1.16 11.43
N PRO A 295 -0.53 0.01 12.02
CA PRO A 295 -0.29 1.24 11.27
C PRO A 295 1.01 1.09 10.45
N GLY A 296 1.04 1.67 9.25
CA GLY A 296 2.19 1.52 8.34
C GLY A 296 2.40 2.68 7.38
N VAL A 297 1.37 3.49 7.07
CA VAL A 297 1.46 4.50 5.99
C VAL A 297 2.47 5.61 6.30
N GLU A 298 2.59 6.04 7.55
CA GLU A 298 3.57 7.05 7.97
C GLU A 298 4.99 6.49 8.01
N THR A 299 5.14 5.21 8.35
CA THR A 299 6.46 4.59 8.58
C THR A 299 7.04 3.92 7.34
N MET A 300 6.23 3.58 6.33
CA MET A 300 6.65 2.83 5.15
C MET A 300 7.86 3.46 4.45
N VAL A 301 7.78 4.73 4.09
CA VAL A 301 8.86 5.40 3.36
C VAL A 301 10.09 5.62 4.24
N PRO A 302 9.98 6.15 5.47
CA PRO A 302 11.12 6.29 6.38
C PRO A 302 11.88 4.99 6.65
N LEU A 303 11.18 3.88 6.90
CA LEU A 303 11.83 2.57 7.11
C LEU A 303 12.63 2.12 5.88
N MET A 304 12.05 2.26 4.69
CA MET A 304 12.72 1.84 3.46
C MET A 304 13.83 2.81 3.03
N LEU A 305 13.73 4.10 3.38
CA LEU A 305 14.85 5.05 3.23
C LEU A 305 16.03 4.69 4.16
N GLN A 306 15.76 4.16 5.35
CA GLN A 306 16.81 3.65 6.22
C GLN A 306 17.58 2.49 5.56
N GLU A 307 16.86 1.59 4.85
CA GLU A 307 17.49 0.52 4.06
C GLU A 307 18.42 1.07 2.95
N VAL A 308 18.00 2.21 2.34
CA VAL A 308 18.85 2.91 1.35
C VAL A 308 20.10 3.53 2.00
N VAL A 309 19.94 4.21 3.13
CA VAL A 309 21.07 4.80 3.89
C VAL A 309 22.09 3.74 4.27
N GLU A 310 21.61 2.58 4.71
CA GLU A 310 22.45 1.43 5.09
C GLU A 310 22.94 0.59 3.88
N LYS A 311 22.65 1.04 2.64
CA LYS A 311 23.09 0.40 1.39
C LYS A 311 22.59 -1.04 1.19
N ARG A 312 21.48 -1.39 1.82
CA ARG A 312 20.79 -2.67 1.60
C ARG A 312 19.79 -2.60 0.45
N LEU A 313 19.32 -1.39 0.11
CA LEU A 313 18.38 -1.12 -0.99
C LEU A 313 18.88 0.02 -1.87
N ASP A 314 18.69 -0.07 -3.16
CA ASP A 314 18.97 1.02 -4.10
C ASP A 314 17.83 2.06 -4.08
N LEU A 315 18.19 3.36 -4.06
CA LEU A 315 17.21 4.45 -4.12
C LEU A 315 16.31 4.35 -5.36
N SER A 316 16.88 3.94 -6.51
CA SER A 316 16.13 3.70 -7.74
C SER A 316 15.00 2.67 -7.56
N ARG A 317 15.31 1.61 -6.83
CA ARG A 317 14.33 0.55 -6.56
C ARG A 317 13.22 1.05 -5.64
N LEU A 318 13.58 1.79 -4.59
CA LEU A 318 12.61 2.37 -3.67
C LEU A 318 11.68 3.34 -4.42
N VAL A 319 12.21 4.31 -5.15
CA VAL A 319 11.39 5.29 -5.89
C VAL A 319 10.46 4.59 -6.89
N ASN A 320 10.99 3.63 -7.65
CA ASN A 320 10.17 2.88 -8.59
C ASN A 320 9.00 2.18 -7.88
N SER A 321 9.26 1.46 -6.76
CA SER A 321 8.24 0.65 -6.08
C SER A 321 7.20 1.44 -5.31
N MET A 322 7.56 2.62 -4.78
CA MET A 322 6.65 3.44 -3.99
C MET A 322 5.90 4.51 -4.79
N ALA A 323 6.36 4.83 -6.01
CA ALA A 323 5.78 5.91 -6.80
C ALA A 323 5.40 5.50 -8.23
N GLU A 324 6.37 5.04 -9.02
CA GLU A 324 6.15 4.72 -10.45
C GLU A 324 5.29 3.48 -10.66
N ALA A 325 5.67 2.35 -10.03
CA ALA A 325 5.00 1.07 -10.23
C ALA A 325 3.53 1.03 -9.77
N PRO A 326 3.16 1.58 -8.58
CA PRO A 326 1.76 1.66 -8.20
C PRO A 326 0.94 2.57 -9.13
N ALA A 327 1.49 3.71 -9.58
CA ALA A 327 0.83 4.58 -10.54
C ALA A 327 0.60 3.88 -11.88
N ASP A 328 1.62 3.22 -12.42
CA ASP A 328 1.52 2.44 -13.67
C ASP A 328 0.50 1.28 -13.52
N ARG A 329 0.48 0.62 -12.36
CA ARG A 329 -0.48 -0.46 -12.07
C ARG A 329 -1.94 0.00 -12.12
N LEU A 330 -2.20 1.23 -11.68
CA LEU A 330 -3.53 1.83 -11.67
C LEU A 330 -3.82 2.66 -12.94
N GLY A 331 -2.87 2.74 -13.87
CA GLY A 331 -3.02 3.50 -15.12
C GLY A 331 -3.06 5.01 -14.90
N LEU A 332 -2.37 5.50 -13.87
CA LEU A 332 -2.37 6.91 -13.48
C LEU A 332 -1.13 7.64 -14.00
N SER A 333 -1.33 8.87 -14.50
CA SER A 333 -0.22 9.75 -14.93
C SER A 333 0.33 10.54 -13.74
N ARG A 334 1.12 9.86 -12.88
CA ARG A 334 1.78 10.42 -11.70
C ARG A 334 2.98 9.55 -11.28
N GLY A 335 3.64 9.90 -10.17
CA GLY A 335 4.75 9.12 -9.60
C GLY A 335 6.11 9.40 -10.24
N ARG A 336 6.19 10.40 -11.13
CA ARG A 336 7.44 10.84 -11.80
C ARG A 336 7.60 12.35 -11.77
N ILE A 337 8.84 12.83 -11.67
CA ILE A 337 9.14 14.25 -11.81
C ILE A 337 9.33 14.56 -13.30
N GLU A 338 8.21 14.76 -13.98
CA GLU A 338 8.16 15.03 -15.42
C GLU A 338 7.16 16.14 -15.75
N LYS A 339 7.42 16.87 -16.84
CA LYS A 339 6.49 17.90 -17.31
C LYS A 339 5.10 17.34 -17.59
N GLY A 340 4.08 18.00 -17.06
CA GLY A 340 2.67 17.66 -17.22
C GLY A 340 2.12 16.72 -16.14
N GLN A 341 2.98 16.17 -15.28
CA GLN A 341 2.53 15.37 -14.13
C GLN A 341 2.17 16.26 -12.93
N PRO A 342 1.34 15.79 -12.00
CA PRO A 342 1.12 16.45 -10.72
C PRO A 342 2.45 16.74 -10.02
N ALA A 343 2.54 17.87 -9.33
CA ALA A 343 3.73 18.27 -8.58
C ALA A 343 3.77 17.59 -7.20
N ASP A 344 3.72 16.28 -7.19
CA ASP A 344 3.75 15.44 -6.00
C ASP A 344 5.19 15.12 -5.63
N PHE A 345 5.74 15.87 -4.70
CA PHE A 345 7.10 15.73 -4.24
C PHE A 345 7.16 15.43 -2.76
N MET A 346 8.19 14.68 -2.34
CA MET A 346 8.68 14.68 -0.98
C MET A 346 10.10 15.24 -0.92
N PHE A 347 10.38 16.00 0.13
CA PHE A 347 11.72 16.52 0.41
C PHE A 347 12.36 15.67 1.49
N VAL A 348 13.48 15.03 1.15
CA VAL A 348 14.13 14.03 1.99
C VAL A 348 15.52 14.50 2.40
N ASN A 349 15.75 14.62 3.70
CA ASN A 349 17.09 14.84 4.23
C ASN A 349 17.58 13.55 4.94
N LEU A 350 18.42 12.78 4.25
CA LEU A 350 18.94 11.50 4.74
C LEU A 350 19.85 11.60 5.99
N ASN A 351 20.21 12.82 6.40
CA ASN A 351 21.05 13.07 7.58
C ASN A 351 20.22 13.43 8.84
N LYS A 352 18.90 13.47 8.74
CA LYS A 352 18.00 13.81 9.83
C LYS A 352 17.21 12.59 10.28
N SER A 353 16.97 12.48 11.60
CA SER A 353 16.04 11.51 12.15
C SER A 353 14.61 11.89 11.82
N CYS A 354 13.78 10.91 11.49
CA CYS A 354 12.34 11.09 11.35
C CYS A 354 11.69 11.12 12.74
N LEU A 355 10.79 12.07 12.95
CA LEU A 355 9.91 12.12 14.11
C LEU A 355 8.50 11.72 13.62
N LEU A 356 7.93 10.69 14.20
CA LEU A 356 6.56 10.28 13.92
C LEU A 356 5.60 11.13 14.74
N TYR A 357 4.61 11.73 14.11
CA TYR A 357 3.73 12.71 14.74
C TYR A 357 2.30 12.23 14.93
N THR A 358 1.84 11.36 14.05
CA THR A 358 0.42 11.15 13.87
C THR A 358 0.00 9.69 13.90
N SER A 359 0.94 8.76 13.81
CA SER A 359 0.62 7.34 13.63
C SER A 359 -0.02 6.69 14.85
N ASP A 360 -0.20 7.44 15.95
CA ASP A 360 -0.89 6.85 17.07
C ASP A 360 -1.49 7.88 18.04
N ALA A 361 -2.81 7.98 18.04
CA ALA A 361 -3.54 8.52 19.18
C ALA A 361 -3.28 7.70 20.48
N ALA A 362 -2.64 6.54 20.38
CA ALA A 362 -2.26 5.66 21.48
C ALA A 362 -0.86 5.95 22.04
N ASP A 363 0.03 6.66 21.32
CA ASP A 363 1.39 6.96 21.77
C ASP A 363 1.51 8.19 22.69
N GLU A 364 0.43 8.90 22.99
CA GLU A 364 0.45 10.00 23.98
C GLU A 364 0.80 9.52 25.41
N GLU A 365 0.66 8.23 25.71
CA GLU A 365 1.05 7.65 27.01
C GLU A 365 2.51 7.16 27.09
N LEU A 366 3.29 7.22 26.00
CA LEU A 366 4.68 6.75 25.95
C LEU A 366 5.72 7.88 25.91
N ARG A 367 5.33 9.10 26.26
CA ARG A 367 6.23 10.25 26.42
C ARG A 367 6.75 10.40 27.82
#